data_564643b80257f6116783ec09ce035429
#
_entry.id   564643b80257f6116783ec09ce035429
#
_cell.length_a   1.000
_cell.length_b   1.000
_cell.length_c   1.000
_cell.angle_alpha   90.00
_cell.angle_beta   90.00
_cell.angle_gamma   90.00
#
_symmetry.space_group_name_H-M   'P 1'
#
loop_
_entity.id
_entity.type
_entity.pdbx_description
1 polymer ?
#
loop_
_entity_poly.entity_id
_entity_poly.type
_entity_poly.pdbx_seq_one_letter_code
_entity_poly.pdbx_strand_id
1 'polypeptide(L)'
;MRTWLCLIATAALTAQVQQPSPRYYPTDQEKHEIYSRLADLTALTGKLEGNPLYPDIAIYQKAGDFILAHPEEFVKASFVKDTLDVLDKGIARAKELAVGSPSWTKSKGRLVRAYRSTVDGSLQPYGLIIPETYAGQPIRLDIWMHGTNRALKRSRVYYSA
;
A
#
# COMPACT_ATOMS: atom_id res chain seq x y z
N MET A 1 23.63 55.71 -43.20
CA MET A 1 22.45 55.22 -42.50
C MET A 1 22.50 53.68 -42.44
N ARG A 2 22.83 53.13 -41.31
CA ARG A 2 22.92 51.63 -41.10
C ARG A 2 21.71 51.24 -40.30
N THR A 3 20.76 50.56 -40.93
CA THR A 3 19.57 49.99 -40.33
C THR A 3 19.92 48.65 -39.72
N TRP A 4 19.80 48.54 -38.38
CA TRP A 4 19.92 47.26 -37.63
C TRP A 4 18.55 46.58 -37.62
N LEU A 5 18.44 45.42 -38.25
CA LEU A 5 17.28 44.55 -38.08
C LEU A 5 17.49 43.73 -36.80
N CYS A 6 16.68 43.97 -35.77
CA CYS A 6 16.56 43.06 -34.61
C CYS A 6 15.65 41.90 -34.98
N LEU A 7 16.22 40.72 -35.14
CA LEU A 7 15.46 39.44 -35.19
C LEU A 7 15.07 39.05 -33.79
N ILE A 8 13.79 39.14 -33.45
CA ILE A 8 13.23 38.58 -32.21
C ILE A 8 12.87 37.10 -32.49
N ALA A 9 13.67 36.18 -31.98
CA ALA A 9 13.36 34.75 -31.99
C ALA A 9 12.36 34.46 -30.86
N THR A 10 11.10 34.25 -31.19
CA THR A 10 10.09 33.74 -30.26
C THR A 10 10.28 32.25 -30.12
N ALA A 11 10.88 31.82 -29.00
CA ALA A 11 10.91 30.41 -28.61
C ALA A 11 9.51 30.01 -28.13
N ALA A 12 8.79 29.23 -28.94
CA ALA A 12 7.54 28.63 -28.53
C ALA A 12 7.84 27.53 -27.51
N LEU A 13 7.55 27.78 -26.25
CA LEU A 13 7.56 26.75 -25.18
C LEU A 13 6.36 25.83 -25.43
N THR A 14 6.56 24.72 -26.13
CA THR A 14 5.56 23.66 -26.22
C THR A 14 5.54 22.95 -24.87
N ALA A 15 4.56 23.28 -24.04
CA ALA A 15 4.24 22.47 -22.86
C ALA A 15 3.85 21.08 -23.35
N GLN A 16 4.73 20.09 -23.15
CA GLN A 16 4.39 18.69 -23.38
C GLN A 16 3.30 18.31 -22.37
N VAL A 17 2.06 18.23 -22.84
CA VAL A 17 0.97 17.61 -22.10
C VAL A 17 1.34 16.14 -21.97
N GLN A 18 1.79 15.77 -20.77
CA GLN A 18 2.14 14.40 -20.44
C GLN A 18 0.86 13.57 -20.53
N GLN A 19 0.74 12.75 -21.58
CA GLN A 19 -0.39 11.87 -21.74
C GLN A 19 -0.42 10.90 -20.55
N PRO A 20 -1.60 10.68 -19.93
CA PRO A 20 -1.72 9.72 -18.85
C PRO A 20 -1.29 8.35 -19.38
N SER A 21 -0.41 7.66 -18.63
CA SER A 21 0.00 6.29 -18.95
C SER A 21 -1.24 5.42 -19.12
N PRO A 22 -1.28 4.54 -20.14
CA PRO A 22 -2.40 3.63 -20.30
C PRO A 22 -2.59 2.82 -19.01
N ARG A 23 -3.81 2.80 -18.50
CA ARG A 23 -4.17 2.03 -17.30
C ARG A 23 -4.16 0.55 -17.65
N TYR A 24 -3.72 -0.27 -16.73
CA TYR A 24 -3.83 -1.70 -16.84
C TYR A 24 -5.21 -2.17 -16.34
N TYR A 25 -5.82 -3.07 -17.06
CA TYR A 25 -7.06 -3.72 -16.64
C TYR A 25 -6.77 -5.20 -16.40
N PRO A 26 -6.87 -5.68 -15.13
CA PRO A 26 -6.65 -7.09 -14.85
C PRO A 26 -7.58 -7.99 -15.67
N THR A 27 -7.04 -9.09 -16.18
CA THR A 27 -7.81 -10.13 -16.85
C THR A 27 -8.78 -10.81 -15.88
N ASP A 28 -9.77 -11.52 -16.40
CA ASP A 28 -10.72 -12.23 -15.54
C ASP A 28 -10.04 -13.35 -14.73
N GLN A 29 -8.98 -13.95 -15.26
CA GLN A 29 -8.16 -14.92 -14.52
C GLN A 29 -7.45 -14.25 -13.35
N GLU A 30 -6.79 -13.11 -13.57
CA GLU A 30 -6.09 -12.35 -12.51
C GLU A 30 -7.06 -11.88 -11.43
N LYS A 31 -8.24 -11.39 -11.81
CA LYS A 31 -9.30 -11.07 -10.85
C LYS A 31 -9.72 -12.28 -10.04
N HIS A 32 -9.93 -13.43 -10.71
CA HIS A 32 -10.30 -14.66 -10.04
C HIS A 32 -9.26 -15.10 -9.00
N GLU A 33 -7.97 -14.98 -9.33
CA GLU A 33 -6.89 -15.26 -8.38
C GLU A 33 -6.92 -14.32 -7.18
N ILE A 34 -7.14 -13.03 -7.39
CA ILE A 34 -7.27 -12.05 -6.29
C ILE A 34 -8.49 -12.38 -5.42
N TYR A 35 -9.66 -12.66 -6.03
CA TYR A 35 -10.86 -13.04 -5.27
C TYR A 35 -10.66 -14.31 -4.45
N SER A 36 -9.98 -15.32 -5.01
CA SER A 36 -9.69 -16.57 -4.30
C SER A 36 -8.83 -16.31 -3.06
N ARG A 37 -7.72 -15.54 -3.21
CA ARG A 37 -6.87 -15.18 -2.07
C ARG A 37 -7.59 -14.35 -1.01
N LEU A 38 -8.42 -13.42 -1.46
CA LEU A 38 -9.21 -12.59 -0.55
C LEU A 38 -10.24 -13.43 0.23
N ALA A 39 -10.89 -14.40 -0.42
CA ALA A 39 -11.81 -15.31 0.24
C ALA A 39 -11.10 -16.18 1.30
N ASP A 40 -9.91 -16.70 0.97
CA ASP A 40 -9.08 -17.47 1.92
C ASP A 40 -8.70 -16.61 3.14
N LEU A 41 -8.26 -15.37 2.90
CA LEU A 41 -7.92 -14.44 3.98
C LEU A 41 -9.14 -14.11 4.83
N THR A 42 -10.28 -13.83 4.22
CA THR A 42 -11.54 -13.51 4.92
C THR A 42 -11.98 -14.66 5.83
N ALA A 43 -11.90 -15.90 5.35
CA ALA A 43 -12.25 -17.07 6.12
C ALA A 43 -11.35 -17.27 7.37
N LEU A 44 -10.08 -16.85 7.28
CA LEU A 44 -9.14 -16.90 8.40
C LEU A 44 -9.37 -15.74 9.37
N THR A 45 -9.54 -14.52 8.87
CA THR A 45 -9.69 -13.31 9.68
C THR A 45 -10.95 -13.31 10.51
N GLY A 46 -12.09 -13.82 9.98
CA GLY A 46 -13.35 -13.87 10.70
C GLY A 46 -13.30 -14.68 12.02
N LYS A 47 -12.34 -15.60 12.14
CA LYS A 47 -12.15 -16.39 13.37
C LYS A 47 -11.28 -15.68 14.42
N LEU A 48 -10.70 -14.54 14.07
CA LEU A 48 -9.66 -13.85 14.85
C LEU A 48 -10.07 -12.43 15.29
N GLU A 49 -11.32 -12.01 15.04
CA GLU A 49 -11.80 -10.64 15.29
C GLU A 49 -11.62 -10.14 16.72
N GLY A 50 -11.71 -11.03 17.72
CA GLY A 50 -11.49 -10.69 19.13
C GLY A 50 -10.04 -10.57 19.56
N ASN A 51 -9.07 -10.89 18.67
CA ASN A 51 -7.66 -10.85 19.01
C ASN A 51 -7.12 -9.41 18.94
N PRO A 52 -6.31 -8.93 19.93
CA PRO A 52 -5.71 -7.61 19.89
C PRO A 52 -4.85 -7.31 18.66
N LEU A 53 -4.29 -8.34 18.02
CA LEU A 53 -3.48 -8.24 16.79
C LEU A 53 -4.32 -8.35 15.51
N TYR A 54 -5.65 -8.48 15.64
CA TYR A 54 -6.54 -8.55 14.49
C TYR A 54 -6.35 -7.42 13.48
N PRO A 55 -6.13 -6.14 13.87
CA PRO A 55 -5.87 -5.07 12.91
C PRO A 55 -4.70 -5.34 11.97
N ASP A 56 -3.64 -6.02 12.44
CA ASP A 56 -2.43 -6.32 11.68
C ASP A 56 -2.65 -7.34 10.55
N ILE A 57 -3.75 -8.08 10.59
CA ILE A 57 -4.15 -9.01 9.52
C ILE A 57 -5.32 -8.46 8.71
N ALA A 58 -6.31 -7.85 9.35
CA ALA A 58 -7.48 -7.31 8.67
C ALA A 58 -7.15 -6.14 7.71
N ILE A 59 -6.02 -5.46 7.92
CA ILE A 59 -5.57 -4.40 7.01
C ILE A 59 -5.21 -4.95 5.61
N TYR A 60 -4.74 -6.18 5.50
CA TYR A 60 -4.47 -6.84 4.22
C TYR A 60 -5.75 -7.21 3.49
N GLN A 61 -6.78 -7.66 4.24
CA GLN A 61 -8.11 -7.88 3.69
C GLN A 61 -8.69 -6.56 3.16
N LYS A 62 -8.65 -5.49 3.96
CA LYS A 62 -9.07 -4.15 3.54
C LYS A 62 -8.38 -3.69 2.26
N ALA A 63 -7.08 -3.99 2.08
CA ALA A 63 -6.36 -3.64 0.86
C ALA A 63 -6.88 -4.41 -0.36
N GLY A 64 -7.18 -5.71 -0.22
CA GLY A 64 -7.80 -6.53 -1.27
C GLY A 64 -9.20 -6.04 -1.64
N ASP A 65 -10.04 -5.78 -0.66
CA ASP A 65 -11.38 -5.23 -0.87
C ASP A 65 -11.32 -3.88 -1.61
N PHE A 66 -10.39 -3.01 -1.18
CA PHE A 66 -10.24 -1.69 -1.79
C PHE A 66 -9.83 -1.75 -3.27
N ILE A 67 -8.83 -2.55 -3.61
CA ILE A 67 -8.33 -2.62 -4.99
C ILE A 67 -9.36 -3.25 -5.94
N LEU A 68 -10.19 -4.19 -5.45
CA LEU A 68 -11.28 -4.78 -6.23
C LEU A 68 -12.46 -3.82 -6.40
N ALA A 69 -12.72 -2.98 -5.41
CA ALA A 69 -13.74 -1.92 -5.50
C ALA A 69 -13.29 -0.76 -6.41
N HIS A 70 -11.98 -0.62 -6.64
CA HIS A 70 -11.37 0.47 -7.41
C HIS A 70 -10.44 -0.05 -8.52
N PRO A 71 -10.98 -0.78 -9.53
CA PRO A 71 -10.15 -1.39 -10.57
C PRO A 71 -9.38 -0.36 -11.42
N GLU A 72 -9.80 0.90 -11.40
CA GLU A 72 -9.08 2.01 -12.02
C GLU A 72 -7.72 2.29 -11.36
N GLU A 73 -7.46 1.75 -10.19
CA GLU A 73 -6.18 1.89 -9.49
C GLU A 73 -5.11 0.90 -9.95
N PHE A 74 -5.47 -0.09 -10.78
CA PHE A 74 -4.48 -0.90 -11.49
C PHE A 74 -3.80 -0.09 -12.60
N VAL A 75 -2.75 0.63 -12.26
CA VAL A 75 -2.03 1.49 -13.21
C VAL A 75 -1.04 0.69 -14.06
N LYS A 76 -0.57 -0.47 -13.56
CA LYS A 76 0.45 -1.32 -14.19
C LYS A 76 0.11 -2.79 -13.96
N ALA A 77 0.53 -3.66 -14.87
CA ALA A 77 0.39 -5.12 -14.73
C ALA A 77 1.02 -5.67 -13.43
N SER A 78 2.15 -5.08 -12.98
CA SER A 78 2.79 -5.50 -11.73
C SER A 78 1.90 -5.35 -10.50
N PHE A 79 0.88 -4.48 -10.52
CA PHE A 79 -0.02 -4.27 -9.39
C PHE A 79 -0.89 -5.49 -9.08
N VAL A 80 -1.12 -6.36 -10.07
CA VAL A 80 -1.77 -7.67 -9.83
C VAL A 80 -0.89 -8.53 -8.92
N LYS A 81 0.39 -8.67 -9.29
CA LYS A 81 1.35 -9.41 -8.46
C LYS A 81 1.50 -8.79 -7.08
N ASP A 82 1.64 -7.45 -7.02
CA ASP A 82 1.77 -6.73 -5.74
C ASP A 82 0.54 -6.98 -4.84
N THR A 83 -0.67 -7.03 -5.43
CA THR A 83 -1.90 -7.35 -4.71
C THR A 83 -1.90 -8.77 -4.18
N LEU A 84 -1.52 -9.76 -5.00
CA LEU A 84 -1.42 -11.15 -4.58
C LEU A 84 -0.39 -11.32 -3.46
N ASP A 85 0.79 -10.70 -3.58
CA ASP A 85 1.83 -10.72 -2.54
C ASP A 85 1.32 -10.12 -1.21
N VAL A 86 0.50 -9.06 -1.28
CA VAL A 86 -0.13 -8.45 -0.09
C VAL A 86 -1.11 -9.42 0.56
N LEU A 87 -1.99 -10.05 -0.23
CA LEU A 87 -2.96 -11.02 0.30
C LEU A 87 -2.28 -12.26 0.88
N ASP A 88 -1.25 -12.78 0.23
CA ASP A 88 -0.47 -13.92 0.74
C ASP A 88 0.23 -13.59 2.06
N LYS A 89 0.77 -12.38 2.25
CA LYS A 89 1.28 -11.90 3.54
C LYS A 89 0.19 -11.87 4.61
N GLY A 90 -1.01 -11.39 4.26
CA GLY A 90 -2.17 -11.40 5.16
C GLY A 90 -2.54 -12.82 5.60
N ILE A 91 -2.61 -13.76 4.66
CA ILE A 91 -2.89 -15.18 4.91
C ILE A 91 -1.83 -15.79 5.83
N ALA A 92 -0.54 -15.54 5.55
CA ALA A 92 0.55 -16.04 6.38
C ALA A 92 0.42 -15.55 7.84
N ARG A 93 0.21 -14.23 8.02
CA ARG A 93 0.01 -13.65 9.36
C ARG A 93 -1.24 -14.18 10.06
N ALA A 94 -2.35 -14.37 9.34
CA ALA A 94 -3.56 -14.94 9.91
C ALA A 94 -3.33 -16.38 10.41
N LYS A 95 -2.59 -17.19 9.66
CA LYS A 95 -2.21 -18.55 10.07
C LYS A 95 -1.30 -18.54 11.30
N GLU A 96 -0.29 -17.68 11.34
CA GLU A 96 0.60 -17.53 12.50
C GLU A 96 -0.18 -17.10 13.75
N LEU A 97 -1.12 -16.15 13.60
CA LEU A 97 -1.93 -15.68 14.72
C LEU A 97 -2.88 -16.79 15.22
N ALA A 98 -3.45 -17.58 14.31
CA ALA A 98 -4.35 -18.68 14.66
C ALA A 98 -3.67 -19.75 15.52
N VAL A 99 -2.36 -19.97 15.32
CA VAL A 99 -1.58 -20.92 16.14
C VAL A 99 -0.86 -20.25 17.33
N GLY A 100 -1.15 -18.97 17.58
CA GLY A 100 -0.58 -18.22 18.72
C GLY A 100 0.91 -17.88 18.58
N SER A 101 1.45 -17.89 17.35
CA SER A 101 2.88 -17.63 17.11
C SER A 101 3.10 -16.50 16.08
N PRO A 102 2.64 -15.25 16.35
CA PRO A 102 2.72 -14.12 15.45
C PRO A 102 4.17 -13.60 15.33
N SER A 103 4.94 -14.10 14.36
CA SER A 103 6.37 -13.81 14.18
C SER A 103 6.65 -12.31 13.95
N TRP A 104 5.77 -11.61 13.24
CA TRP A 104 5.94 -10.18 12.92
C TRP A 104 5.98 -9.27 14.16
N THR A 105 5.44 -9.72 15.30
CA THR A 105 5.47 -8.93 16.54
C THR A 105 6.87 -8.80 17.14
N LYS A 106 7.77 -9.70 16.76
CA LYS A 106 9.17 -9.73 17.20
C LYS A 106 10.16 -9.40 16.09
N SER A 107 9.65 -9.18 14.87
CA SER A 107 10.50 -8.88 13.72
C SER A 107 11.11 -7.49 13.83
N LYS A 108 12.29 -7.33 13.24
CA LYS A 108 13.01 -6.07 13.09
C LYS A 108 13.01 -5.62 11.63
N GLY A 109 13.61 -4.48 11.35
CA GLY A 109 13.61 -3.89 10.01
C GLY A 109 12.28 -3.22 9.69
N ARG A 110 11.85 -3.31 8.45
CA ARG A 110 10.62 -2.68 7.95
C ARG A 110 9.42 -3.58 8.19
N LEU A 111 8.41 -3.02 8.83
CA LEU A 111 7.17 -3.73 9.16
C LEU A 111 5.97 -2.90 8.79
N VAL A 112 4.90 -3.56 8.36
CA VAL A 112 3.57 -2.97 8.26
C VAL A 112 2.77 -3.44 9.47
N ARG A 113 2.19 -2.49 10.19
CA ARG A 113 1.28 -2.72 11.30
C ARG A 113 -0.01 -1.95 11.05
N ALA A 114 -1.02 -2.23 11.82
CA ALA A 114 -2.26 -1.50 11.76
C ALA A 114 -2.87 -1.28 13.14
N TYR A 115 -3.75 -0.31 13.23
CA TYR A 115 -4.57 -0.06 14.42
C TYR A 115 -5.99 0.28 14.00
N ARG A 116 -6.91 0.15 14.93
CA ARG A 116 -8.28 0.64 14.76
C ARG A 116 -8.34 2.07 15.28
N SER A 117 -8.73 2.99 14.42
CA SER A 117 -8.91 4.39 14.77
C SER A 117 -9.98 4.54 15.86
N THR A 118 -9.69 5.31 16.90
CA THR A 118 -10.67 5.66 17.94
C THR A 118 -11.65 6.74 17.50
N VAL A 119 -11.39 7.40 16.37
CA VAL A 119 -12.24 8.49 15.85
C VAL A 119 -13.42 7.94 15.07
N ASP A 120 -13.16 6.96 14.19
CA ASP A 120 -14.16 6.46 13.23
C ASP A 120 -14.23 4.92 13.17
N GLY A 121 -13.46 4.23 13.99
CA GLY A 121 -13.40 2.76 14.01
C GLY A 121 -12.71 2.13 12.80
N SER A 122 -12.20 2.92 11.87
CA SER A 122 -11.55 2.40 10.66
C SER A 122 -10.20 1.76 10.94
N LEU A 123 -9.82 0.77 10.13
CA LEU A 123 -8.48 0.21 10.15
C LEU A 123 -7.51 1.15 9.44
N GLN A 124 -6.42 1.49 10.12
CA GLN A 124 -5.38 2.39 9.63
C GLN A 124 -4.03 1.69 9.60
N PRO A 125 -3.36 1.62 8.43
CA PRO A 125 -2.02 1.08 8.33
C PRO A 125 -0.97 2.10 8.76
N TYR A 126 0.16 1.61 9.29
CA TYR A 126 1.36 2.40 9.47
C TYR A 126 2.61 1.57 9.19
N GLY A 127 3.64 2.23 8.69
CA GLY A 127 4.96 1.64 8.53
C GLY A 127 5.77 1.82 9.81
N LEU A 128 6.49 0.77 10.20
CA LEU A 128 7.39 0.78 11.34
C LEU A 128 8.78 0.32 10.87
N ILE A 129 9.83 1.02 11.31
CA ILE A 129 11.22 0.62 11.10
C ILE A 129 11.85 0.39 12.46
N ILE A 130 12.14 -0.87 12.76
CA ILE A 130 12.80 -1.26 14.01
C ILE A 130 14.27 -1.54 13.72
N PRO A 131 15.22 -0.81 14.34
CA PRO A 131 16.65 -1.06 14.13
C PRO A 131 17.03 -2.49 14.51
N GLU A 132 17.94 -3.09 13.76
CA GLU A 132 18.45 -4.44 14.06
C GLU A 132 19.09 -4.52 15.44
N THR A 133 19.71 -3.42 15.90
CA THR A 133 20.36 -3.28 17.21
C THR A 133 19.40 -3.07 18.38
N TYR A 134 18.08 -2.89 18.08
CA TYR A 134 17.09 -2.66 19.13
C TYR A 134 16.92 -3.91 20.00
N ALA A 135 17.11 -3.76 21.31
CA ALA A 135 17.04 -4.85 22.31
C ALA A 135 15.96 -4.60 23.38
N GLY A 136 14.97 -3.74 23.10
CA GLY A 136 13.88 -3.44 24.04
C GLY A 136 14.12 -2.25 24.97
N GLN A 137 15.30 -1.61 24.92
CA GLN A 137 15.59 -0.41 25.68
C GLN A 137 14.80 0.80 25.16
N PRO A 138 14.48 1.79 26.00
CA PRO A 138 13.88 3.04 25.53
C PRO A 138 14.79 3.73 24.51
N ILE A 139 14.21 4.10 23.36
CA ILE A 139 14.89 4.84 22.30
C ILE A 139 13.98 5.98 21.82
N ARG A 140 14.57 6.95 21.11
CA ARG A 140 13.80 8.01 20.46
C ARG A 140 12.88 7.42 19.41
N LEU A 141 11.62 7.87 19.39
CA LEU A 141 10.65 7.59 18.35
C LEU A 141 10.56 8.78 17.39
N ASP A 142 10.86 8.57 16.13
CA ASP A 142 10.63 9.53 15.06
C ASP A 142 9.35 9.18 14.30
N ILE A 143 8.42 10.13 14.21
CA ILE A 143 7.15 9.96 13.48
C ILE A 143 7.21 10.79 12.21
N TRP A 144 7.06 10.13 11.06
CA TRP A 144 6.99 10.77 9.76
C TRP A 144 5.55 10.76 9.27
N MET A 145 4.97 11.95 9.16
CA MET A 145 3.66 12.14 8.56
C MET A 145 3.85 12.70 7.15
N HIS A 146 3.55 11.90 6.14
CA HIS A 146 3.59 12.40 4.76
C HIS A 146 2.31 13.15 4.44
N GLY A 147 2.45 14.33 3.83
CA GLY A 147 1.32 15.05 3.27
C GLY A 147 0.81 14.39 1.99
N THR A 148 -0.45 14.61 1.65
CA THR A 148 -0.98 14.28 0.32
C THR A 148 -0.38 15.25 -0.69
N ASN A 149 0.54 14.79 -1.53
CA ASN A 149 0.93 15.51 -2.71
C ASN A 149 -0.10 15.20 -3.82
N ARG A 150 -0.63 16.23 -4.50
CA ARG A 150 -1.55 16.04 -5.66
C ARG A 150 -0.95 15.17 -6.77
N ALA A 151 0.39 15.07 -6.84
CA ALA A 151 1.10 14.17 -7.76
C ALA A 151 1.15 12.72 -7.29
N LEU A 152 0.98 12.46 -6.01
CA LEU A 152 0.79 11.12 -5.45
C LEU A 152 -0.71 10.84 -5.51
N LYS A 153 -1.18 10.39 -6.66
CA LYS A 153 -2.52 9.80 -6.77
C LYS A 153 -2.68 8.78 -5.65
N ARG A 154 -3.88 8.67 -5.09
CA ARG A 154 -4.27 7.79 -3.97
C ARG A 154 -3.82 6.32 -4.05
N SER A 155 -3.27 5.90 -5.19
CA SER A 155 -2.88 4.53 -5.54
C SER A 155 -1.53 4.05 -4.99
N ARG A 156 -0.86 4.79 -4.12
CA ARG A 156 0.36 4.28 -3.51
C ARG A 156 0.13 3.89 -2.06
N VAL A 157 -0.64 2.85 -1.86
CA VAL A 157 -0.50 2.08 -0.64
C VAL A 157 0.80 1.29 -0.77
N TYR A 158 1.88 1.84 -0.24
CA TYR A 158 3.18 1.16 -0.22
C TYR A 158 3.13 0.00 0.78
N TYR A 159 2.72 -1.15 0.33
CA TYR A 159 2.88 -2.41 1.07
C TYR A 159 4.17 -3.15 0.67
N SER A 160 5.13 -2.47 0.03
CA SER A 160 6.44 -3.04 -0.23
C SER A 160 7.32 -2.91 1.01
N ALA A 161 7.28 -3.90 1.86
CA ALA A 161 8.30 -4.22 2.85
C ALA A 161 8.67 -5.68 2.71
#